data_a2479053e6a531e09fd0a8512ca63d48
#
_entry.id   a2479053e6a531e09fd0a8512ca63d48
#
_cell.length_a   1.000
_cell.length_b   1.000
_cell.length_c   1.000
_cell.angle_alpha   90.00
_cell.angle_beta   90.00
_cell.angle_gamma   90.00
#
_symmetry.space_group_name_H-M   'P 1'
#
loop_
_entity.id
_entity.type
_entity.pdbx_description
1 polymer ?
#
loop_
_entity_poly.entity_id
_entity_poly.type
_entity_poly.pdbx_seq_one_letter_code
_entity_poly.pdbx_strand_id
1 'polypeptide(L)'
;NGLSQGKEILQEIKATAHEKTEKLFTYGWMVIFIGIMLSVFQQAVGINAVLYFAPRIFESMGMGNPMVQTVFMGIVNILFTLLAVFTVEKWGRKPLLIYGSIGMAIGALGVALSNAATGISPMVPVISIMVYSASFMFSWRPICWVLIAEIFPNTIRGAAVAIAVAFQW
;
A
#
# COMPACT_ATOMS: atom_id res chain seq x y z
N ASN A 1 -46.81 0.42 -11.23
CA ASN A 1 -46.32 -0.34 -10.06
C ASN A 1 -44.78 -0.42 -9.91
N GLY A 2 -44.01 0.09 -10.83
CA GLY A 2 -42.54 0.14 -10.72
C GLY A 2 -42.02 1.13 -9.66
N LEU A 3 -42.78 2.18 -9.34
CA LEU A 3 -42.41 3.17 -8.31
C LEU A 3 -42.55 2.67 -6.88
N SER A 4 -43.45 1.73 -6.60
CA SER A 4 -43.61 1.09 -5.28
C SER A 4 -42.48 0.10 -5.03
N GLN A 5 -42.14 -0.73 -6.01
CA GLN A 5 -40.99 -1.63 -5.95
C GLN A 5 -39.66 -0.90 -5.79
N GLY A 6 -39.47 0.26 -6.49
CA GLY A 6 -38.29 1.08 -6.32
C GLY A 6 -38.13 1.67 -4.93
N LYS A 7 -39.25 2.03 -4.26
CA LYS A 7 -39.22 2.53 -2.87
C LYS A 7 -38.95 1.41 -1.85
N GLU A 8 -39.48 0.24 -2.07
CA GLU A 8 -39.19 -0.93 -1.21
C GLU A 8 -37.73 -1.33 -1.28
N ILE A 9 -37.16 -1.42 -2.49
CA ILE A 9 -35.73 -1.70 -2.70
C ILE A 9 -34.84 -0.63 -2.05
N LEU A 10 -35.24 0.65 -2.16
CA LEU A 10 -34.50 1.75 -1.51
C LEU A 10 -34.58 1.69 0.02
N GLN A 11 -35.72 1.30 0.58
CA GLN A 11 -35.86 1.11 2.02
C GLN A 11 -35.05 -0.10 2.51
N GLU A 12 -35.05 -1.18 1.76
CA GLU A 12 -34.27 -2.39 2.08
C GLU A 12 -32.75 -2.11 2.03
N ILE A 13 -32.28 -1.36 1.01
CA ILE A 13 -30.89 -0.91 0.91
C ILE A 13 -30.53 -0.01 2.09
N LYS A 14 -31.40 0.96 2.46
CA LYS A 14 -31.17 1.84 3.60
C LYS A 14 -31.17 1.10 4.93
N ALA A 15 -32.09 0.17 5.15
CA ALA A 15 -32.13 -0.65 6.36
C ALA A 15 -30.89 -1.53 6.49
N THR A 16 -30.46 -2.17 5.39
CA THR A 16 -29.25 -3.00 5.37
C THR A 16 -27.98 -2.15 5.57
N ALA A 17 -27.92 -0.94 5.03
CA ALA A 17 -26.80 -0.03 5.25
C ALA A 17 -26.74 0.45 6.71
N HIS A 18 -27.90 0.75 7.32
CA HIS A 18 -27.97 1.20 8.71
C HIS A 18 -27.59 0.08 9.69
N GLU A 19 -28.07 -1.12 9.45
CA GLU A 19 -27.72 -2.32 10.24
C GLU A 19 -26.21 -2.65 10.14
N LYS A 20 -25.62 -2.49 8.95
CA LYS A 20 -24.17 -2.65 8.76
C LYS A 20 -23.36 -1.59 9.51
N THR A 21 -23.85 -0.37 9.57
CA THR A 21 -23.15 0.73 10.27
C THR A 21 -23.22 0.55 11.78
N GLU A 22 -24.35 0.13 12.33
CA GLU A 22 -24.47 -0.18 13.77
C GLU A 22 -23.58 -1.36 14.18
N LYS A 23 -23.52 -2.41 13.38
CA LYS A 23 -22.62 -3.55 13.62
C LYS A 23 -21.13 -3.14 13.55
N LEU A 24 -20.78 -2.17 12.72
CA LEU A 24 -19.41 -1.65 12.60
C LEU A 24 -18.92 -1.06 13.93
N PHE A 25 -19.74 -0.29 14.60
CA PHE A 25 -19.43 0.29 15.92
C PHE A 25 -19.47 -0.75 17.07
N THR A 26 -20.25 -1.80 16.92
CA THR A 26 -20.35 -2.87 17.92
C THR A 26 -19.09 -3.76 17.96
N TYR A 27 -18.37 -3.90 16.84
CA TYR A 27 -17.10 -4.67 16.76
C TYR A 27 -15.90 -3.99 17.41
N GLY A 28 -16.04 -2.78 17.88
CA GLY A 28 -15.05 -2.05 18.66
C GLY A 28 -14.31 -1.01 17.83
N TRP A 29 -14.28 0.19 18.37
CA TRP A 29 -13.55 1.34 17.85
C TRP A 29 -12.07 1.04 17.54
N MET A 30 -11.46 0.15 18.33
CA MET A 30 -10.06 -0.21 18.19
C MET A 30 -9.73 -0.87 16.86
N VAL A 31 -10.63 -1.71 16.32
CA VAL A 31 -10.41 -2.40 15.03
C VAL A 31 -10.46 -1.41 13.86
N ILE A 32 -11.41 -0.47 13.92
CA ILE A 32 -11.52 0.61 12.92
C ILE A 32 -10.28 1.50 12.97
N PHE A 33 -9.84 1.86 14.17
CA PHE A 33 -8.64 2.67 14.38
C PHE A 33 -7.38 1.99 13.84
N ILE A 34 -7.21 0.68 14.05
CA ILE A 34 -6.09 -0.08 13.48
C ILE A 34 -6.14 -0.06 11.95
N GLY A 35 -7.31 -0.26 11.34
CA GLY A 35 -7.46 -0.20 9.87
C GLY A 35 -7.09 1.17 9.30
N ILE A 36 -7.54 2.24 9.93
CA ILE A 36 -7.20 3.63 9.56
C ILE A 36 -5.70 3.87 9.73
N MET A 37 -5.13 3.48 10.87
CA MET A 37 -3.70 3.64 11.13
C MET A 37 -2.83 2.89 10.12
N LEU A 38 -3.19 1.67 9.75
CA LEU A 38 -2.50 0.91 8.70
C LEU A 38 -2.50 1.67 7.37
N SER A 39 -3.64 2.25 6.98
CA SER A 39 -3.76 3.04 5.75
C SER A 39 -2.92 4.31 5.80
N VAL A 40 -2.97 5.04 6.92
CA VAL A 40 -2.16 6.24 7.13
C VAL A 40 -0.67 5.92 7.11
N PHE A 41 -0.23 4.88 7.81
CA PHE A 41 1.18 4.48 7.79
C PHE A 41 1.65 4.04 6.41
N GLN A 42 0.81 3.36 5.64
CA GLN A 42 1.14 2.98 4.27
C GLN A 42 1.43 4.19 3.37
N GLN A 43 0.72 5.31 3.58
CA GLN A 43 0.99 6.56 2.86
C GLN A 43 2.16 7.35 3.47
N ALA A 44 2.27 7.36 4.79
CA ALA A 44 3.34 8.05 5.50
C ALA A 44 4.74 7.48 5.20
N VAL A 45 4.82 6.23 4.78
CA VAL A 45 6.06 5.61 4.24
C VAL A 45 6.61 6.39 3.04
N GLY A 46 5.79 7.17 2.33
CA GLY A 46 6.28 8.09 1.29
C GLY A 46 6.60 7.42 -0.05
N ILE A 47 6.05 6.24 -0.32
CA ILE A 47 6.29 5.51 -1.59
C ILE A 47 5.92 6.35 -2.81
N ASN A 48 4.87 7.15 -2.72
CA ASN A 48 4.45 8.03 -3.80
C ASN A 48 5.53 9.08 -4.13
N ALA A 49 6.16 9.67 -3.11
CA ALA A 49 7.27 10.59 -3.30
C ALA A 49 8.44 9.89 -4.01
N VAL A 50 8.81 8.69 -3.56
CA VAL A 50 9.88 7.90 -4.18
C VAL A 50 9.58 7.61 -5.66
N LEU A 51 8.35 7.21 -5.99
CA LEU A 51 7.95 6.94 -7.37
C LEU A 51 7.94 8.21 -8.24
N TYR A 52 7.58 9.36 -7.67
CA TYR A 52 7.63 10.65 -8.38
C TYR A 52 9.05 11.11 -8.68
N PHE A 53 10.00 10.89 -7.78
CA PHE A 53 11.38 11.30 -7.95
C PHE A 53 12.24 10.28 -8.71
N ALA A 54 11.82 9.01 -8.78
CA ALA A 54 12.54 7.96 -9.48
C ALA A 54 12.92 8.32 -10.93
N PRO A 55 12.04 8.88 -11.80
CA PRO A 55 12.39 9.26 -13.15
C PRO A 55 13.54 10.27 -13.22
N ARG A 56 13.53 11.29 -12.33
CA ARG A 56 14.61 12.31 -12.29
C ARG A 56 15.96 11.73 -11.93
N ILE A 57 15.96 10.72 -11.06
CA ILE A 57 17.20 10.06 -10.65
C ILE A 57 17.73 9.19 -11.78
N PHE A 58 16.86 8.50 -12.51
CA PHE A 58 17.24 7.75 -13.69
C PHE A 58 17.77 8.65 -14.84
N GLU A 59 17.17 9.82 -15.04
CA GLU A 59 17.65 10.81 -16.00
C GLU A 59 19.09 11.28 -15.67
N SER A 60 19.39 11.51 -14.39
CA SER A 60 20.73 11.91 -13.95
C SER A 60 21.81 10.85 -14.23
N MET A 61 21.39 9.60 -14.48
CA MET A 61 22.27 8.49 -14.84
C MET A 61 22.47 8.28 -16.33
N GLY A 62 21.91 9.15 -17.17
CA GLY A 62 22.06 9.04 -18.63
C GLY A 62 21.12 8.01 -19.27
N MET A 63 20.18 7.47 -18.54
CA MET A 63 19.08 6.66 -19.10
C MET A 63 17.99 7.60 -19.67
N GLY A 64 18.29 8.20 -20.81
CA GLY A 64 17.56 9.34 -21.37
C GLY A 64 16.14 9.08 -21.88
N ASN A 65 15.51 7.93 -21.65
CA ASN A 65 14.16 7.67 -22.11
C ASN A 65 13.21 7.40 -20.94
N PRO A 66 12.34 8.36 -20.55
CA PRO A 66 11.38 8.21 -19.45
C PRO A 66 10.44 7.01 -19.60
N MET A 67 10.18 6.62 -20.85
CA MET A 67 9.28 5.51 -21.15
C MET A 67 9.90 4.15 -20.77
N VAL A 68 11.19 3.98 -21.07
CA VAL A 68 11.95 2.77 -20.69
C VAL A 68 12.01 2.63 -19.18
N GLN A 69 12.20 3.73 -18.46
CA GLN A 69 12.24 3.77 -17.01
C GLN A 69 10.90 3.35 -16.40
N THR A 70 9.80 3.88 -16.93
CA THR A 70 8.44 3.55 -16.46
C THR A 70 8.14 2.07 -16.69
N VAL A 71 8.48 1.53 -17.85
CA VAL A 71 8.31 0.10 -18.16
C VAL A 71 9.16 -0.77 -17.23
N PHE A 72 10.42 -0.43 -17.02
CA PHE A 72 11.30 -1.17 -16.13
C PHE A 72 10.78 -1.20 -14.68
N MET A 73 10.37 -0.05 -14.15
CA MET A 73 9.75 0.02 -12.83
C MET A 73 8.44 -0.77 -12.75
N GLY A 74 7.65 -0.76 -13.83
CA GLY A 74 6.43 -1.57 -13.93
C GLY A 74 6.71 -3.08 -13.86
N ILE A 75 7.73 -3.55 -14.57
CA ILE A 75 8.15 -4.97 -14.55
C ILE A 75 8.63 -5.35 -13.15
N VAL A 76 9.50 -4.56 -12.54
CA VAL A 76 9.98 -4.78 -11.17
C VAL A 76 8.80 -4.84 -10.20
N ASN A 77 7.84 -3.93 -10.32
CA ASN A 77 6.64 -3.87 -9.49
C ASN A 77 5.80 -5.17 -9.59
N ILE A 78 5.55 -5.64 -10.80
CA ILE A 78 4.80 -6.88 -11.04
C ILE A 78 5.53 -8.09 -10.45
N LEU A 79 6.84 -8.22 -10.70
CA LEU A 79 7.65 -9.33 -10.19
C LEU A 79 7.64 -9.39 -8.67
N PHE A 80 7.89 -8.26 -7.99
CA PHE A 80 7.89 -8.23 -6.53
C PHE A 80 6.51 -8.44 -5.92
N THR A 81 5.45 -7.98 -6.58
CA THR A 81 4.07 -8.25 -6.15
C THR A 81 3.72 -9.74 -6.27
N LEU A 82 4.12 -10.40 -7.35
CA LEU A 82 3.93 -11.85 -7.49
C LEU A 82 4.74 -12.63 -6.45
N LEU A 83 6.00 -12.27 -6.24
CA LEU A 83 6.83 -12.87 -5.18
C LEU A 83 6.19 -12.69 -3.80
N ALA A 84 5.60 -11.53 -3.53
CA ALA A 84 4.91 -11.27 -2.28
C ALA A 84 3.73 -12.21 -2.06
N VAL A 85 2.88 -12.44 -3.07
CA VAL A 85 1.73 -13.35 -2.98
C VAL A 85 2.17 -14.75 -2.61
N PHE A 86 3.19 -15.30 -3.28
CA PHE A 86 3.72 -16.63 -2.98
C PHE A 86 4.40 -16.72 -1.61
N THR A 87 5.04 -15.65 -1.18
CA THR A 87 5.80 -15.63 0.08
C THR A 87 4.90 -15.44 1.29
N VAL A 88 3.82 -14.66 1.17
CA VAL A 88 2.82 -14.46 2.24
C VAL A 88 2.21 -15.78 2.69
N GLU A 89 1.93 -16.69 1.76
CA GLU A 89 1.36 -18.00 2.07
C GLU A 89 2.34 -18.90 2.85
N LYS A 90 3.64 -18.79 2.57
CA LYS A 90 4.67 -19.65 3.20
C LYS A 90 5.19 -19.12 4.52
N TRP A 91 5.47 -17.84 4.61
CA TRP A 91 6.17 -17.24 5.76
C TRP A 91 5.23 -16.49 6.71
N GLY A 92 4.02 -16.23 6.25
CA GLY A 92 3.05 -15.45 7.01
C GLY A 92 3.28 -13.94 6.91
N ARG A 93 2.33 -13.18 7.44
CA ARG A 93 2.26 -11.71 7.24
C ARG A 93 3.24 -10.94 8.10
N LYS A 94 3.42 -11.37 9.37
CA LYS A 94 4.24 -10.66 10.36
C LYS A 94 5.74 -10.63 9.99
N PRO A 95 6.39 -11.77 9.67
CA PRO A 95 7.80 -11.74 9.25
C PRO A 95 8.01 -10.93 7.98
N LEU A 96 7.07 -11.00 7.04
CA LEU A 96 7.19 -10.29 5.78
C LEU A 96 7.15 -8.76 5.97
N LEU A 97 6.29 -8.26 6.87
CA LEU A 97 6.28 -6.84 7.25
C LEU A 97 7.59 -6.40 7.89
N ILE A 98 8.16 -7.23 8.76
CA ILE A 98 9.43 -6.92 9.44
C ILE A 98 10.57 -6.84 8.43
N TYR A 99 10.74 -7.85 7.57
CA TYR A 99 11.80 -7.87 6.56
C TYR A 99 11.63 -6.74 5.54
N GLY A 100 10.41 -6.45 5.11
CA GLY A 100 10.13 -5.34 4.24
C GLY A 100 10.46 -3.99 4.88
N SER A 101 10.12 -3.80 6.15
CA SER A 101 10.46 -2.56 6.88
C SER A 101 11.97 -2.37 7.03
N ILE A 102 12.72 -3.43 7.31
CA ILE A 102 14.18 -3.39 7.36
C ILE A 102 14.75 -3.02 5.98
N GLY A 103 14.27 -3.65 4.91
CA GLY A 103 14.70 -3.34 3.55
C GLY A 103 14.41 -1.88 3.16
N MET A 104 13.24 -1.36 3.53
CA MET A 104 12.91 0.05 3.33
C MET A 104 13.82 0.98 4.14
N ALA A 105 14.11 0.65 5.39
CA ALA A 105 15.02 1.44 6.22
C ALA A 105 16.43 1.50 5.61
N ILE A 106 16.95 0.38 5.14
CA ILE A 106 18.25 0.31 4.45
C ILE A 106 18.23 1.17 3.18
N GLY A 107 17.18 1.06 2.36
CA GLY A 107 17.04 1.87 1.15
C GLY A 107 16.97 3.37 1.46
N ALA A 108 16.18 3.78 2.47
CA ALA A 108 16.08 5.16 2.89
C ALA A 108 17.41 5.72 3.41
N LEU A 109 18.13 4.94 4.23
CA LEU A 109 19.46 5.31 4.70
C LEU A 109 20.47 5.47 3.55
N GLY A 110 20.44 4.58 2.56
CA GLY A 110 21.29 4.69 1.38
C GLY A 110 21.05 5.97 0.59
N VAL A 111 19.80 6.38 0.42
CA VAL A 111 19.44 7.68 -0.21
C VAL A 111 19.92 8.85 0.64
N ALA A 112 19.71 8.82 1.95
CA ALA A 112 20.13 9.88 2.86
C ALA A 112 21.65 10.06 2.87
N LEU A 113 22.41 8.97 2.95
CA LEU A 113 23.86 8.98 2.92
C LEU A 113 24.42 9.47 1.58
N SER A 114 23.80 9.12 0.46
CA SER A 114 24.22 9.58 -0.85
C SER A 114 24.03 11.09 -1.05
N ASN A 115 23.06 11.69 -0.36
CA ASN A 115 22.88 13.15 -0.37
C ASN A 115 23.83 13.89 0.59
N ALA A 116 24.24 13.23 1.68
CA ALA A 116 25.10 13.84 2.68
C ALA A 116 26.60 13.82 2.33
N ALA A 117 27.05 12.87 1.54
CA ALA A 117 28.46 12.69 1.22
C ALA A 117 28.76 13.13 -0.23
N THR A 118 29.64 14.11 -0.38
CA THR A 118 30.17 14.55 -1.67
C THR A 118 31.13 13.51 -2.23
N GLY A 119 30.87 13.03 -3.46
CA GLY A 119 31.75 12.07 -4.14
C GLY A 119 31.25 10.64 -4.22
N ILE A 120 30.02 10.37 -3.78
CA ILE A 120 29.39 9.06 -3.95
C ILE A 120 28.93 8.88 -5.39
N SER A 121 29.15 7.69 -5.93
CA SER A 121 28.69 7.32 -7.28
C SER A 121 27.18 7.54 -7.45
N PRO A 122 26.72 8.12 -8.58
CA PRO A 122 25.29 8.30 -8.88
C PRO A 122 24.46 7.00 -8.84
N MET A 123 25.13 5.86 -8.90
CA MET A 123 24.50 4.53 -8.81
C MET A 123 23.93 4.23 -7.41
N VAL A 124 24.51 4.77 -6.34
CA VAL A 124 24.12 4.46 -4.96
C VAL A 124 22.68 4.90 -4.64
N PRO A 125 22.27 6.13 -4.91
CA PRO A 125 20.88 6.54 -4.65
C PRO A 125 19.87 5.73 -5.47
N VAL A 126 20.22 5.33 -6.67
CA VAL A 126 19.33 4.53 -7.52
C VAL A 126 19.13 3.12 -6.97
N ILE A 127 20.22 2.43 -6.65
CA ILE A 127 20.12 1.10 -6.04
C ILE A 127 19.32 1.19 -4.73
N SER A 128 19.55 2.24 -3.95
CA SER A 128 18.85 2.48 -2.69
C SER A 128 17.34 2.68 -2.88
N ILE A 129 16.93 3.45 -3.90
CA ILE A 129 15.52 3.65 -4.26
C ILE A 129 14.90 2.35 -4.78
N MET A 130 15.64 1.57 -5.57
CA MET A 130 15.15 0.28 -6.03
C MET A 130 14.94 -0.70 -4.87
N VAL A 131 15.87 -0.77 -3.93
CA VAL A 131 15.74 -1.60 -2.72
C VAL A 131 14.55 -1.15 -1.89
N TYR A 132 14.38 0.15 -1.70
CA TYR A 132 13.23 0.72 -0.99
C TYR A 132 11.91 0.34 -1.63
N SER A 133 11.77 0.60 -2.95
CA SER A 133 10.55 0.33 -3.70
C SER A 133 10.24 -1.17 -3.76
N ALA A 134 11.24 -2.01 -4.02
CA ALA A 134 11.08 -3.45 -4.05
C ALA A 134 10.63 -4.00 -2.69
N SER A 135 11.22 -3.54 -1.59
CA SER A 135 10.85 -3.93 -0.22
C SER A 135 9.41 -3.53 0.11
N PHE A 136 8.99 -2.35 -0.30
CA PHE A 136 7.61 -1.89 -0.14
C PHE A 136 6.62 -2.75 -0.94
N MET A 137 6.91 -3.00 -2.21
CA MET A 137 6.06 -3.79 -3.11
C MET A 137 5.95 -5.26 -2.68
N PHE A 138 7.04 -5.79 -2.13
CA PHE A 138 7.10 -7.16 -1.62
C PHE A 138 6.33 -7.34 -0.31
N SER A 139 6.24 -6.33 0.53
CA SER A 139 5.77 -6.44 1.90
C SER A 139 4.51 -5.59 2.15
N TRP A 140 4.68 -4.29 2.31
CA TRP A 140 3.64 -3.40 2.81
C TRP A 140 2.43 -3.30 1.88
N ARG A 141 2.65 -3.25 0.58
CA ARG A 141 1.57 -3.05 -0.38
C ARG A 141 0.54 -4.18 -0.36
N PRO A 142 0.90 -5.47 -0.53
CA PRO A 142 -0.06 -6.55 -0.50
C PRO A 142 -0.59 -6.84 0.91
N ILE A 143 0.27 -6.76 1.94
CA ILE A 143 -0.09 -7.18 3.29
C ILE A 143 -1.07 -6.21 3.93
N CYS A 144 -0.95 -4.90 3.74
CA CYS A 144 -1.92 -3.94 4.26
C CYS A 144 -3.35 -4.27 3.79
N TRP A 145 -3.53 -4.55 2.50
CA TRP A 145 -4.83 -4.91 1.95
C TRP A 145 -5.38 -6.20 2.52
N VAL A 146 -4.52 -7.21 2.65
CA VAL A 146 -4.89 -8.50 3.24
C VAL A 146 -5.27 -8.32 4.70
N LEU A 147 -4.48 -7.59 5.49
CA LEU A 147 -4.76 -7.32 6.90
C LEU A 147 -6.07 -6.57 7.08
N ILE A 148 -6.31 -5.50 6.31
CA ILE A 148 -7.58 -4.77 6.35
C ILE A 148 -8.75 -5.70 6.02
N ALA A 149 -8.60 -6.56 5.01
CA ALA A 149 -9.64 -7.51 4.65
C ALA A 149 -9.90 -8.61 5.69
N GLU A 150 -8.90 -8.98 6.49
CA GLU A 150 -9.00 -10.04 7.50
C GLU A 150 -9.42 -9.56 8.89
N ILE A 151 -9.01 -8.36 9.28
CA ILE A 151 -9.39 -7.76 10.57
C ILE A 151 -10.90 -7.55 10.64
N PHE A 152 -11.55 -7.27 9.50
CA PHE A 152 -12.98 -7.00 9.46
C PHE A 152 -13.80 -8.23 9.09
N PRO A 153 -14.87 -8.56 9.84
CA PRO A 153 -15.82 -9.61 9.49
C PRO A 153 -16.47 -9.38 8.13
N ASN A 154 -16.87 -10.45 7.46
CA ASN A 154 -17.46 -10.39 6.11
C ASN A 154 -18.67 -9.43 6.00
N THR A 155 -19.44 -9.30 7.08
CA THR A 155 -20.64 -8.46 7.13
C THR A 155 -20.36 -6.96 6.99
N ILE A 156 -19.23 -6.48 7.52
CA ILE A 156 -18.86 -5.07 7.56
C ILE A 156 -17.62 -4.74 6.73
N ARG A 157 -16.95 -5.77 6.18
CA ARG A 157 -15.69 -5.64 5.43
C ARG A 157 -15.75 -4.57 4.35
N GLY A 158 -16.82 -4.52 3.54
CA GLY A 158 -16.97 -3.56 2.45
C GLY A 158 -16.98 -2.11 2.94
N ALA A 159 -17.73 -1.82 4.03
CA ALA A 159 -17.78 -0.47 4.61
C ALA A 159 -16.45 -0.09 5.28
N ALA A 160 -15.82 -1.03 5.99
CA ALA A 160 -14.55 -0.80 6.66
C ALA A 160 -13.40 -0.57 5.68
N VAL A 161 -13.35 -1.35 4.59
CA VAL A 161 -12.39 -1.14 3.50
C VAL A 161 -12.61 0.22 2.83
N ALA A 162 -13.87 0.61 2.58
CA ALA A 162 -14.17 1.92 1.99
C ALA A 162 -13.68 3.08 2.87
N ILE A 163 -13.86 2.99 4.19
CA ILE A 163 -13.35 3.98 5.14
C ILE A 163 -11.81 3.99 5.12
N ALA A 164 -11.17 2.82 5.22
CA ALA A 164 -9.71 2.73 5.18
C ALA A 164 -9.11 3.33 3.90
N VAL A 165 -9.74 3.07 2.75
CA VAL A 165 -9.35 3.63 1.44
C VAL A 165 -9.55 5.14 1.39
N ALA A 166 -10.64 5.67 1.97
CA ALA A 166 -10.87 7.11 2.03
C ALA A 166 -9.77 7.87 2.82
N PHE A 167 -9.16 7.22 3.82
CA PHE A 167 -8.00 7.76 4.55
C PHE A 167 -6.66 7.50 3.85
N GLN A 168 -6.64 6.65 2.83
CA GLN A 168 -5.45 6.35 2.06
C GLN A 168 -5.23 7.34 0.89
N TRP A 169 -6.29 7.94 0.38
CA TRP A 169 -6.29 8.91 -0.72
C TRP A 169 -6.76 10.28 -0.24
#